data_3bb43a969753031f926f134ebbf6fad3
#
_entry.id   3bb43a969753031f926f134ebbf6fad3
#
_cell.length_a   1.000
_cell.length_b   1.000
_cell.length_c   1.000
_cell.angle_alpha   90.00
_cell.angle_beta   90.00
_cell.angle_gamma   90.00
#
_symmetry.space_group_name_H-M   'P 1'
#
loop_
_entity.id
_entity.type
_entity.pdbx_description
1 polymer ?
#
loop_
_entity_poly.entity_id
_entity_poly.type
_entity_poly.pdbx_seq_one_letter_code
_entity_poly.pdbx_strand_id
1 'polypeptide(L)'
;MKKLFGILMALVLALALLPATVFAEDAVAKTDDGTTYATLEEAVRAVKDGGTVTLLKSATGAGIGTFRNPKAGQIAAKSFTIDFGGFTYTVKDPAVGSTGTETQGFHLEWSGKGDANHNVTLKNGTIEAAKGTKNVKMLVQNYCNLTLENMVLDGANLAENQAYTMSNNCGNVVIKDTTIIAKENGVAFDVYGGFGNYSDVGVTITGKSVINGTVEVARDSGTQNKNTLKVENGTINGKLKVDKNDKTTVSVIAGTFASDVSDYVTSASSLEQVNGQWVVKKNPGAAKIGDTEYETLAEAITAAKAGDTVVLQKDVTIGDYQEIRKAITVDLGGNKLTSTDGGFDVYADLTVKNGRMETVKWAAWAQNGAKLVIEKDVTIKTTSTDGNKGGITVQGNGSSVTVFGKIEAAGGAAVSGIGNKDDGGVIINIEEGAVITCTNKDGLGIYYPNTTELNIKGGTITGATGVYVKSGKTTVTGGTIIGTGVKADYKYYGNGGHATGDAFVVDTCGYPGGDPVVEIKGGTFKSENAEAVGSYFGNTAEKALTGFITGGSFSSDPTKYAAADYKVTTENGVFTVSKDGGNPPKTFDAGIAVYGVSAILSVTGMAWMGSKKKNTYAGKRLTK
;
A
#
# COMPACT_ATOMS: atom_id res chain seq x y z
N MET A 1 46.97 -39.63 60.77
CA MET A 1 47.42 -38.35 60.19
C MET A 1 47.38 -38.33 58.63
N LYS A 2 47.87 -39.36 57.91
CA LYS A 2 47.85 -39.33 56.40
C LYS A 2 46.47 -39.30 55.75
N LYS A 3 45.42 -39.86 56.34
CA LYS A 3 44.01 -39.80 55.80
C LYS A 3 43.33 -38.43 56.04
N LEU A 4 43.71 -37.72 57.12
CA LEU A 4 43.18 -36.39 57.39
C LEU A 4 43.75 -35.33 56.46
N PHE A 5 45.04 -35.49 56.06
CA PHE A 5 45.70 -34.60 55.13
C PHE A 5 45.17 -34.74 53.66
N GLY A 6 44.81 -35.98 53.27
CA GLY A 6 44.19 -36.22 51.96
C GLY A 6 42.80 -35.63 51.82
N ILE A 7 42.00 -35.66 52.86
CA ILE A 7 40.64 -35.09 52.90
C ILE A 7 40.72 -33.54 52.90
N LEU A 8 41.69 -32.98 53.65
CA LEU A 8 41.86 -31.52 53.67
C LEU A 8 42.36 -30.98 52.33
N MET A 9 43.25 -31.73 51.64
CA MET A 9 43.78 -31.37 50.34
C MET A 9 42.72 -31.51 49.23
N ALA A 10 41.83 -32.52 49.31
CA ALA A 10 40.68 -32.69 48.41
C ALA A 10 39.61 -31.61 48.66
N LEU A 11 39.39 -31.18 49.90
CA LEU A 11 38.46 -30.08 50.21
C LEU A 11 39.00 -28.71 49.71
N VAL A 12 40.32 -28.48 49.81
CA VAL A 12 40.96 -27.25 49.30
C VAL A 12 40.97 -27.23 47.78
N LEU A 13 41.16 -28.38 47.10
CA LEU A 13 41.04 -28.47 45.66
C LEU A 13 39.57 -28.32 45.17
N ALA A 14 38.61 -28.84 45.93
CA ALA A 14 37.18 -28.68 45.63
C ALA A 14 36.69 -27.24 45.84
N LEU A 15 37.24 -26.50 46.82
CA LEU A 15 36.94 -25.07 46.99
C LEU A 15 37.60 -24.20 45.90
N ALA A 16 38.73 -24.63 45.34
CA ALA A 16 39.38 -23.90 44.25
C ALA A 16 38.72 -24.08 42.88
N LEU A 17 37.74 -25.01 42.77
CA LEU A 17 36.95 -25.27 41.55
C LEU A 17 35.52 -24.70 41.61
N LEU A 18 35.13 -24.09 42.73
CA LEU A 18 33.86 -23.33 42.79
C LEU A 18 34.15 -21.98 42.10
N PRO A 19 33.29 -21.56 41.13
CA PRO A 19 33.39 -20.21 40.62
C PRO A 19 33.27 -19.27 41.85
N ALA A 20 34.21 -18.32 41.96
CA ALA A 20 34.21 -17.34 43.05
C ALA A 20 32.87 -16.55 42.94
N THR A 21 31.89 -16.88 43.77
CA THR A 21 30.70 -16.07 43.92
C THR A 21 31.12 -14.76 44.57
N VAL A 22 31.20 -13.72 43.76
CA VAL A 22 31.52 -12.36 44.20
C VAL A 22 30.36 -11.83 44.99
N PHE A 23 30.60 -11.19 46.13
CA PHE A 23 29.57 -10.45 46.86
C PHE A 23 28.92 -9.44 45.88
N ALA A 24 27.61 -9.27 45.97
CA ALA A 24 26.82 -8.53 44.98
C ALA A 24 27.32 -7.09 44.74
N GLU A 25 28.03 -6.50 45.66
CA GLU A 25 28.57 -5.14 45.59
C GLU A 25 29.81 -5.02 44.62
N ASP A 26 30.58 -6.09 44.47
CA ASP A 26 31.76 -6.10 43.57
C ASP A 26 31.52 -6.73 42.20
N ALA A 27 30.35 -7.31 41.99
CA ALA A 27 30.03 -7.98 40.74
C ALA A 27 29.98 -7.01 39.54
N VAL A 28 30.57 -7.46 38.42
CA VAL A 28 30.55 -6.74 37.13
C VAL A 28 29.42 -7.20 36.25
N ALA A 29 29.12 -8.49 36.27
CA ALA A 29 28.07 -9.06 35.43
C ALA A 29 27.29 -10.17 36.14
N LYS A 30 26.13 -10.51 35.64
CA LYS A 30 25.33 -11.66 36.07
C LYS A 30 24.79 -12.42 34.87
N THR A 31 24.55 -13.72 35.05
CA THR A 31 23.82 -14.56 34.10
C THR A 31 22.33 -14.58 34.42
N ASP A 32 21.52 -15.12 33.51
CA ASP A 32 20.05 -15.21 33.62
C ASP A 32 19.57 -16.08 34.78
N ASP A 33 20.39 -17.00 35.31
CA ASP A 33 20.12 -17.77 36.53
C ASP A 33 20.40 -16.97 37.83
N GLY A 34 20.83 -15.71 37.71
CA GLY A 34 21.11 -14.81 38.82
C GLY A 34 22.53 -14.90 39.39
N THR A 35 23.38 -15.81 38.90
CA THR A 35 24.76 -15.94 39.35
C THR A 35 25.59 -14.72 38.93
N THR A 36 26.37 -14.16 39.85
CA THR A 36 27.17 -12.95 39.64
C THR A 36 28.65 -13.28 39.45
N TYR A 37 29.35 -12.45 38.67
CA TYR A 37 30.75 -12.66 38.27
C TYR A 37 31.54 -11.36 38.39
N ALA A 38 32.83 -11.52 38.75
CA ALA A 38 33.78 -10.40 38.89
C ALA A 38 34.16 -9.78 37.53
N THR A 39 34.07 -10.54 36.44
CA THR A 39 34.41 -10.07 35.08
C THR A 39 33.30 -10.44 34.08
N LEU A 40 33.23 -9.66 33.00
CA LEU A 40 32.33 -9.96 31.89
C LEU A 40 32.74 -11.26 31.18
N GLU A 41 34.02 -11.53 31.06
CA GLU A 41 34.55 -12.76 30.46
C GLU A 41 34.06 -14.02 31.19
N GLU A 42 34.17 -14.02 32.56
CA GLU A 42 33.67 -15.13 33.38
C GLU A 42 32.18 -15.38 33.19
N ALA A 43 31.38 -14.32 33.14
CA ALA A 43 29.96 -14.41 32.90
C ALA A 43 29.64 -14.98 31.50
N VAL A 44 30.31 -14.52 30.45
CA VAL A 44 30.18 -15.05 29.08
C VAL A 44 30.65 -16.50 29.01
N ARG A 45 31.66 -16.89 29.75
CA ARG A 45 32.10 -18.28 29.86
C ARG A 45 31.04 -19.18 30.50
N ALA A 46 30.44 -18.71 31.56
CA ALA A 46 29.47 -19.46 32.38
C ALA A 46 28.05 -19.52 31.79
N VAL A 47 27.64 -18.49 31.06
CA VAL A 47 26.28 -18.45 30.49
C VAL A 47 26.00 -19.67 29.61
N LYS A 48 24.80 -20.22 29.70
CA LYS A 48 24.37 -21.34 28.86
C LYS A 48 24.17 -20.90 27.41
N ASP A 49 24.15 -21.86 26.49
CA ASP A 49 23.84 -21.59 25.09
C ASP A 49 22.43 -20.96 24.99
N GLY A 50 22.33 -19.83 24.29
CA GLY A 50 21.12 -19.01 24.19
C GLY A 50 20.83 -18.10 25.39
N GLY A 51 21.58 -18.18 26.47
CA GLY A 51 21.34 -17.41 27.71
C GLY A 51 21.81 -15.95 27.61
N THR A 52 21.50 -15.19 28.67
CA THR A 52 21.78 -13.75 28.75
C THR A 52 22.76 -13.44 29.86
N VAL A 53 23.76 -12.63 29.53
CA VAL A 53 24.66 -11.95 30.48
C VAL A 53 24.20 -10.50 30.60
N THR A 54 24.00 -10.01 31.81
CA THR A 54 23.69 -8.60 32.08
C THR A 54 24.87 -7.93 32.77
N LEU A 55 25.37 -6.82 32.22
CA LEU A 55 26.37 -5.97 32.87
C LEU A 55 25.67 -5.19 34.01
N LEU A 56 26.30 -5.13 35.16
CA LEU A 56 25.73 -4.51 36.38
C LEU A 56 26.28 -3.10 36.66
N LYS A 57 27.45 -2.79 36.08
CA LYS A 57 28.12 -1.50 36.16
C LYS A 57 29.12 -1.35 35.02
N SER A 58 29.53 -0.13 34.70
CA SER A 58 30.63 0.08 33.75
C SER A 58 31.90 -0.62 34.24
N ALA A 59 32.62 -1.28 33.33
CA ALA A 59 33.75 -2.09 33.65
C ALA A 59 34.87 -1.97 32.61
N THR A 60 36.09 -2.15 33.05
CA THR A 60 37.27 -2.27 32.17
C THR A 60 37.85 -3.68 32.29
N GLY A 61 38.01 -4.36 31.16
CA GLY A 61 38.51 -5.73 31.13
C GLY A 61 39.27 -6.10 29.88
N ALA A 62 39.77 -7.34 29.84
CA ALA A 62 40.42 -7.91 28.68
C ALA A 62 39.40 -8.13 27.53
N GLY A 63 39.89 -8.43 26.34
CA GLY A 63 39.08 -8.85 25.22
C GLY A 63 38.33 -10.15 25.51
N ILE A 64 37.20 -10.37 24.83
CA ILE A 64 36.35 -11.55 24.97
C ILE A 64 36.28 -12.31 23.65
N GLY A 65 36.75 -13.56 23.64
CA GLY A 65 36.80 -14.41 22.47
C GLY A 65 36.00 -15.69 22.64
N THR A 66 35.14 -16.00 21.67
CA THR A 66 34.51 -17.31 21.53
C THR A 66 35.04 -18.03 20.31
N PHE A 67 35.45 -19.30 20.46
CA PHE A 67 36.20 -20.03 19.46
C PHE A 67 35.51 -21.34 19.07
N ARG A 68 35.53 -21.66 17.76
CA ARG A 68 35.03 -22.93 17.23
C ARG A 68 35.75 -24.14 17.77
N ASN A 69 37.10 -24.05 17.87
CA ASN A 69 37.95 -25.08 18.39
C ASN A 69 38.75 -24.51 19.59
N PRO A 70 38.09 -24.34 20.75
CA PRO A 70 38.72 -23.66 21.88
C PRO A 70 39.88 -24.46 22.44
N LYS A 71 40.99 -23.77 22.70
CA LYS A 71 42.12 -24.28 23.50
C LYS A 71 41.76 -24.23 24.99
N ALA A 72 42.60 -24.85 25.81
CA ALA A 72 42.47 -24.75 27.27
C ALA A 72 42.42 -23.27 27.71
N GLY A 73 41.38 -22.91 28.46
CA GLY A 73 41.14 -21.55 28.91
C GLY A 73 40.38 -20.64 27.96
N GLN A 74 40.13 -21.03 26.72
CA GLN A 74 39.28 -20.28 25.78
C GLN A 74 37.79 -20.63 25.96
N ILE A 75 36.89 -19.73 25.50
CA ILE A 75 35.46 -19.94 25.54
C ILE A 75 35.02 -20.61 24.24
N ALA A 76 34.24 -21.68 24.32
CA ALA A 76 33.66 -22.30 23.14
C ALA A 76 32.61 -21.37 22.48
N ALA A 77 32.59 -21.36 21.15
CA ALA A 77 31.58 -20.64 20.40
C ALA A 77 30.16 -21.18 20.72
N LYS A 78 29.24 -20.28 20.99
CA LYS A 78 27.82 -20.55 21.36
C LYS A 78 26.97 -19.32 21.11
N SER A 79 25.65 -19.48 21.14
CA SER A 79 24.70 -18.37 21.14
C SER A 79 24.61 -17.74 22.52
N PHE A 80 24.56 -16.41 22.60
CA PHE A 80 24.33 -15.68 23.84
C PHE A 80 23.92 -14.23 23.58
N THR A 81 23.37 -13.60 24.61
CA THR A 81 23.10 -12.16 24.64
C THR A 81 23.97 -11.51 25.70
N ILE A 82 24.57 -10.35 25.40
CA ILE A 82 25.08 -9.42 26.40
C ILE A 82 24.18 -8.19 26.42
N ASP A 83 23.47 -8.01 27.53
CA ASP A 83 22.75 -6.77 27.82
C ASP A 83 23.64 -5.88 28.69
N PHE A 84 24.13 -4.80 28.10
CA PHE A 84 25.02 -3.87 28.80
C PHE A 84 24.28 -2.98 29.81
N GLY A 85 22.95 -2.99 29.85
CA GLY A 85 22.17 -2.27 30.87
C GLY A 85 22.38 -0.75 30.86
N GLY A 86 22.82 -0.16 29.77
CA GLY A 86 23.20 1.25 29.65
C GLY A 86 24.66 1.54 30.07
N PHE A 87 25.42 0.52 30.48
CA PHE A 87 26.81 0.68 30.93
C PHE A 87 27.84 0.55 29.80
N THR A 88 29.06 0.95 30.10
CA THR A 88 30.22 0.87 29.19
C THR A 88 31.16 -0.27 29.57
N TYR A 89 31.53 -1.08 28.58
CA TYR A 89 32.64 -2.00 28.70
C TYR A 89 33.87 -1.46 27.93
N THR A 90 34.90 -1.06 28.68
CA THR A 90 36.16 -0.55 28.14
C THR A 90 37.12 -1.70 27.97
N VAL A 91 37.48 -2.04 26.72
CA VAL A 91 38.40 -3.13 26.40
C VAL A 91 39.84 -2.64 26.52
N LYS A 92 40.63 -3.34 27.33
CA LYS A 92 42.09 -3.14 27.45
C LYS A 92 42.84 -4.40 27.04
N ASP A 93 44.18 -4.28 26.93
CA ASP A 93 45.03 -5.46 26.76
C ASP A 93 44.89 -6.45 27.95
N PRO A 94 44.94 -7.77 27.71
CA PRO A 94 45.19 -8.41 26.43
C PRO A 94 43.98 -8.42 25.50
N ALA A 95 44.25 -8.19 24.21
CA ALA A 95 43.29 -8.42 23.13
C ALA A 95 43.11 -9.92 22.90
N VAL A 96 42.05 -10.29 22.17
CA VAL A 96 41.73 -11.66 21.75
C VAL A 96 41.80 -11.81 20.22
N GLY A 97 41.67 -13.03 19.73
CA GLY A 97 41.64 -13.34 18.29
C GLY A 97 42.25 -14.70 17.98
N SER A 98 42.45 -14.97 16.71
CA SER A 98 43.14 -16.17 16.26
C SER A 98 44.59 -16.14 16.69
N THR A 99 45.21 -17.30 16.93
CA THR A 99 46.59 -17.40 17.37
C THR A 99 47.53 -16.63 16.46
N GLY A 100 48.27 -15.68 17.03
CA GLY A 100 49.22 -14.80 16.32
C GLY A 100 48.60 -13.53 15.74
N THR A 101 47.28 -13.34 15.90
CA THR A 101 46.54 -12.12 15.49
C THR A 101 45.58 -11.66 16.57
N GLU A 102 45.98 -11.72 17.84
CA GLU A 102 45.20 -11.31 18.99
C GLU A 102 45.11 -9.77 19.05
N THR A 103 44.20 -9.20 18.25
CA THR A 103 44.09 -7.75 18.06
C THR A 103 42.64 -7.23 18.25
N GLN A 104 41.74 -8.09 18.70
CA GLN A 104 40.30 -7.75 18.81
C GLN A 104 39.88 -7.55 20.26
N GLY A 105 38.92 -6.68 20.46
CA GLY A 105 38.17 -6.56 21.72
C GLY A 105 37.19 -7.70 21.91
N PHE A 106 36.40 -7.98 20.88
CA PHE A 106 35.51 -9.14 20.81
C PHE A 106 35.82 -9.95 19.56
N HIS A 107 36.00 -11.26 19.73
CA HIS A 107 36.19 -12.22 18.65
C HIS A 107 35.07 -13.25 18.71
N LEU A 108 34.14 -13.19 17.75
CA LEU A 108 32.90 -13.99 17.75
C LEU A 108 32.97 -14.99 16.60
N GLU A 109 33.29 -16.24 16.91
CA GLU A 109 33.44 -17.30 15.91
C GLU A 109 32.13 -18.09 15.70
N TRP A 110 31.99 -18.72 14.52
CA TRP A 110 30.90 -19.59 14.17
C TRP A 110 31.09 -21.02 14.67
N SER A 111 30.05 -21.87 14.57
CA SER A 111 30.04 -23.24 15.10
C SER A 111 30.81 -24.26 14.24
N GLY A 112 31.16 -23.95 12.99
CA GLY A 112 31.80 -24.89 12.07
C GLY A 112 31.14 -24.93 10.69
N LYS A 113 31.40 -25.97 9.88
CA LYS A 113 30.82 -26.12 8.54
C LYS A 113 29.31 -26.37 8.62
N GLY A 114 28.55 -25.66 7.81
CA GLY A 114 27.09 -25.79 7.67
C GLY A 114 26.33 -24.54 8.05
N ASP A 115 25.01 -24.56 7.92
CA ASP A 115 24.13 -23.39 8.07
C ASP A 115 23.84 -23.00 9.54
N ALA A 116 24.36 -23.73 10.50
CA ALA A 116 24.13 -23.48 11.93
C ALA A 116 25.12 -22.45 12.49
N ASN A 117 24.91 -21.18 12.16
CA ASN A 117 25.63 -20.11 12.81
C ASN A 117 25.07 -19.86 14.22
N HIS A 118 25.96 -19.55 15.18
CA HIS A 118 25.54 -19.04 16.48
C HIS A 118 24.90 -17.66 16.33
N ASN A 119 24.00 -17.35 17.24
CA ASN A 119 23.34 -16.04 17.33
C ASN A 119 23.88 -15.30 18.55
N VAL A 120 24.63 -14.24 18.31
CA VAL A 120 25.10 -13.35 19.38
C VAL A 120 24.34 -12.04 19.31
N THR A 121 23.85 -11.56 20.46
CA THR A 121 23.23 -10.26 20.57
C THR A 121 23.99 -9.39 21.55
N LEU A 122 24.40 -8.21 21.13
CA LEU A 122 24.99 -7.16 21.97
C LEU A 122 23.98 -6.00 22.01
N LYS A 123 23.51 -5.64 23.20
CA LYS A 123 22.48 -4.61 23.30
C LYS A 123 22.62 -3.68 24.50
N ASN A 124 22.04 -2.49 24.37
CA ASN A 124 21.84 -1.48 25.42
C ASN A 124 23.13 -1.02 26.09
N GLY A 125 24.13 -0.54 25.37
CA GLY A 125 25.30 0.03 26.02
C GLY A 125 26.47 0.37 25.08
N THR A 126 27.64 0.51 25.66
CA THR A 126 28.84 0.97 24.92
C THR A 126 29.98 -0.05 25.04
N ILE A 127 30.63 -0.30 23.91
CA ILE A 127 31.93 -0.95 23.86
C ILE A 127 32.94 0.06 23.29
N GLU A 128 34.04 0.28 24.01
CA GLU A 128 35.12 1.17 23.60
C GLU A 128 36.47 0.55 23.85
N ALA A 129 37.52 1.04 23.19
CA ALA A 129 38.90 0.68 23.48
C ALA A 129 39.47 1.58 24.59
N ALA A 130 40.20 1.01 25.51
CA ALA A 130 40.90 1.77 26.55
C ALA A 130 41.93 2.72 25.93
N LYS A 131 42.02 3.93 26.42
CA LYS A 131 43.02 4.92 25.98
C LYS A 131 44.44 4.37 26.21
N GLY A 132 45.23 4.37 25.17
CA GLY A 132 46.64 3.89 25.22
C GLY A 132 46.79 2.37 25.13
N THR A 133 45.76 1.61 24.81
CA THR A 133 45.89 0.19 24.44
C THR A 133 46.88 0.02 23.28
N LYS A 134 47.61 -1.08 23.27
CA LYS A 134 48.63 -1.35 22.23
C LYS A 134 48.18 -2.40 21.22
N ASN A 135 47.34 -3.34 21.64
CA ASN A 135 46.99 -4.49 20.83
C ASN A 135 45.49 -4.48 20.42
N VAL A 136 44.61 -3.72 21.06
CA VAL A 136 43.23 -3.62 20.63
C VAL A 136 43.14 -2.73 19.39
N LYS A 137 43.17 -3.35 18.21
CA LYS A 137 43.16 -2.68 16.89
C LYS A 137 41.78 -2.70 16.25
N MET A 138 40.86 -3.52 16.78
CA MET A 138 39.47 -3.71 16.33
C MET A 138 38.58 -3.97 17.54
N LEU A 139 37.38 -3.39 17.61
CA LEU A 139 36.47 -3.70 18.72
C LEU A 139 35.79 -5.03 18.55
N VAL A 140 35.24 -5.32 17.36
CA VAL A 140 34.48 -6.55 17.11
C VAL A 140 34.93 -7.19 15.80
N GLN A 141 35.38 -8.43 15.86
CA GLN A 141 35.53 -9.29 14.69
C GLN A 141 34.47 -10.38 14.71
N ASN A 142 33.62 -10.40 13.70
CA ASN A 142 32.44 -11.25 13.64
C ASN A 142 32.54 -12.33 12.55
N TYR A 143 32.27 -13.56 12.94
CA TYR A 143 32.11 -14.74 12.07
C TYR A 143 30.79 -15.51 12.36
N CYS A 144 29.78 -14.87 12.96
CA CYS A 144 28.51 -15.51 13.28
C CYS A 144 27.33 -14.58 12.97
N ASN A 145 26.11 -15.00 13.24
CA ASN A 145 24.97 -14.09 13.23
C ASN A 145 25.10 -13.12 14.42
N LEU A 146 25.09 -11.83 14.14
CA LEU A 146 25.28 -10.80 15.16
C LEU A 146 24.16 -9.77 15.09
N THR A 147 23.54 -9.50 16.23
CA THR A 147 22.63 -8.37 16.38
C THR A 147 23.25 -7.33 17.31
N LEU A 148 23.38 -6.10 16.79
CA LEU A 148 23.68 -4.91 17.58
C LEU A 148 22.39 -4.11 17.73
N GLU A 149 21.90 -3.94 18.94
CA GLU A 149 20.66 -3.22 19.21
C GLU A 149 20.89 -2.17 20.31
N ASN A 150 20.66 -0.90 19.98
CA ASN A 150 20.86 0.22 20.91
C ASN A 150 22.28 0.22 21.54
N MET A 151 23.28 0.07 20.68
CA MET A 151 24.69 0.01 21.04
C MET A 151 25.47 1.27 20.62
N VAL A 152 26.57 1.51 21.29
CA VAL A 152 27.65 2.37 20.80
C VAL A 152 28.94 1.54 20.70
N LEU A 153 29.48 1.42 19.50
CA LEU A 153 30.84 0.88 19.28
C LEU A 153 31.78 2.05 19.03
N ASP A 154 32.58 2.43 20.02
CA ASP A 154 33.48 3.57 19.93
C ASP A 154 34.92 3.13 19.64
N GLY A 155 35.34 3.25 18.38
CA GLY A 155 36.68 2.93 17.89
C GLY A 155 37.72 4.06 18.02
N ALA A 156 37.39 5.21 18.61
CA ALA A 156 38.25 6.37 18.65
C ALA A 156 39.63 6.10 19.26
N ASN A 157 39.72 5.20 20.26
CA ASN A 157 40.96 4.85 20.97
C ASN A 157 41.63 3.57 20.48
N LEU A 158 41.23 2.98 19.35
CA LEU A 158 41.90 1.80 18.79
C LEU A 158 43.40 2.05 18.55
N ALA A 159 44.22 1.00 18.69
CA ALA A 159 45.67 1.13 18.72
C ALA A 159 46.30 1.58 17.39
N GLU A 160 45.68 1.28 16.25
CA GLU A 160 46.19 1.61 14.92
C GLU A 160 45.36 2.70 14.22
N ASN A 161 46.04 3.50 13.39
CA ASN A 161 45.34 4.35 12.41
C ASN A 161 44.79 3.46 11.29
N GLN A 162 43.66 3.88 10.67
CA GLN A 162 42.91 3.09 9.68
C GLN A 162 42.37 1.75 10.24
N ALA A 163 42.19 1.66 11.56
CA ALA A 163 41.60 0.50 12.20
C ALA A 163 40.15 0.30 11.79
N TYR A 164 39.71 -0.94 11.82
CA TYR A 164 38.27 -1.30 11.69
C TYR A 164 37.65 -1.29 13.08
N THR A 165 36.58 -0.52 13.26
CA THR A 165 35.84 -0.62 14.53
C THR A 165 35.15 -1.97 14.62
N MET A 166 34.59 -2.47 13.50
CA MET A 166 34.03 -3.81 13.38
C MET A 166 34.38 -4.42 12.03
N SER A 167 34.60 -5.74 11.98
CA SER A 167 34.76 -6.50 10.74
C SER A 167 33.80 -7.68 10.70
N ASN A 168 33.06 -7.82 9.60
CA ASN A 168 32.06 -8.87 9.41
C ASN A 168 32.51 -9.81 8.28
N ASN A 169 32.76 -11.06 8.62
CA ASN A 169 33.40 -12.03 7.72
C ASN A 169 32.47 -13.19 7.32
N CYS A 170 31.37 -13.43 8.04
CA CYS A 170 30.28 -14.32 7.64
C CYS A 170 29.05 -14.13 8.55
N GLY A 171 27.93 -14.73 8.13
CA GLY A 171 26.67 -14.68 8.86
C GLY A 171 25.85 -13.43 8.56
N ASN A 172 24.70 -13.36 9.21
CA ASN A 172 23.78 -12.24 9.09
C ASN A 172 23.97 -11.27 10.26
N VAL A 173 24.24 -10.02 9.96
CA VAL A 173 24.46 -8.96 10.94
C VAL A 173 23.35 -7.93 10.86
N VAL A 174 22.75 -7.60 11.99
CA VAL A 174 21.74 -6.54 12.12
C VAL A 174 22.32 -5.42 12.98
N ILE A 175 22.36 -4.21 12.45
CA ILE A 175 22.77 -2.98 13.13
C ILE A 175 21.52 -2.12 13.29
N LYS A 176 20.91 -2.16 14.49
CA LYS A 176 19.66 -1.51 14.79
C LYS A 176 19.83 -0.48 15.90
N ASP A 177 19.37 0.75 15.66
CA ASP A 177 19.43 1.86 16.64
C ASP A 177 20.82 2.03 17.27
N THR A 178 21.88 1.78 16.50
CA THR A 178 23.27 1.61 16.97
C THR A 178 24.19 2.65 16.34
N THR A 179 25.10 3.20 17.15
CA THR A 179 26.13 4.11 16.67
C THR A 179 27.46 3.37 16.57
N ILE A 180 28.11 3.43 15.40
CA ILE A 180 29.49 2.93 15.20
C ILE A 180 30.37 4.11 14.86
N ILE A 181 31.43 4.29 15.64
CA ILE A 181 32.37 5.39 15.49
C ILE A 181 33.73 4.79 15.08
N ALA A 182 34.20 5.17 13.90
CA ALA A 182 35.56 4.81 13.49
C ALA A 182 36.60 5.69 14.19
N LYS A 183 37.81 5.16 14.32
CA LYS A 183 38.98 6.01 14.58
C LYS A 183 39.14 7.02 13.43
N GLU A 184 39.78 8.14 13.69
CA GLU A 184 40.05 9.13 12.65
C GLU A 184 40.74 8.47 11.44
N ASN A 185 40.17 8.68 10.24
CA ASN A 185 40.55 8.03 8.98
C ASN A 185 40.42 6.49 8.95
N GLY A 186 39.75 5.90 9.93
CA GLY A 186 39.46 4.47 10.02
C GLY A 186 38.18 4.04 9.30
N VAL A 187 37.93 2.74 9.38
CA VAL A 187 36.74 2.08 8.83
C VAL A 187 35.76 1.79 9.98
N ALA A 188 34.52 2.25 9.86
CA ALA A 188 33.51 1.95 10.86
C ALA A 188 33.21 0.44 10.88
N PHE A 189 32.94 -0.11 9.71
CA PHE A 189 32.86 -1.57 9.55
C PHE A 189 33.05 -1.98 8.09
N ASP A 190 33.38 -3.26 7.89
CA ASP A 190 33.36 -3.90 6.59
C ASP A 190 32.29 -5.00 6.50
N VAL A 191 31.97 -5.36 5.26
CA VAL A 191 31.19 -6.54 4.85
C VAL A 191 32.13 -7.32 3.94
N TYR A 192 32.85 -8.31 4.50
CA TYR A 192 33.96 -8.95 3.82
C TYR A 192 33.70 -10.42 3.52
N GLY A 193 33.32 -10.74 2.29
CA GLY A 193 33.12 -12.12 1.82
C GLY A 193 34.48 -12.79 1.43
N GLY A 194 35.48 -12.75 2.29
CA GLY A 194 36.86 -13.02 1.92
C GLY A 194 37.35 -14.44 2.15
N PHE A 195 36.65 -15.25 2.92
CA PHE A 195 37.21 -16.55 3.30
C PHE A 195 36.36 -17.69 2.77
N GLY A 196 36.82 -18.45 1.78
CA GLY A 196 36.10 -19.51 1.11
C GLY A 196 35.60 -20.67 1.98
N ASN A 197 36.06 -20.72 3.24
CA ASN A 197 35.61 -21.73 4.21
C ASN A 197 34.44 -21.28 5.08
N TYR A 198 34.02 -20.01 4.97
CA TYR A 198 32.90 -19.41 5.70
C TYR A 198 31.69 -19.31 4.81
N SER A 199 30.55 -18.99 5.39
CA SER A 199 29.30 -18.72 4.68
C SER A 199 29.29 -17.31 4.08
N ASP A 200 28.24 -16.98 3.36
CA ASP A 200 27.93 -15.63 2.93
C ASP A 200 27.89 -14.66 4.12
N VAL A 201 28.17 -13.38 3.86
CA VAL A 201 28.05 -12.31 4.85
C VAL A 201 26.99 -11.31 4.40
N GLY A 202 26.06 -10.98 5.30
CA GLY A 202 25.04 -9.97 5.08
C GLY A 202 24.97 -8.99 6.23
N VAL A 203 24.98 -7.68 5.95
CA VAL A 203 24.78 -6.64 6.97
C VAL A 203 23.54 -5.83 6.62
N THR A 204 22.64 -5.68 7.60
CA THR A 204 21.47 -4.81 7.51
C THR A 204 21.60 -3.68 8.52
N ILE A 205 21.51 -2.44 8.03
CA ILE A 205 21.44 -1.22 8.86
C ILE A 205 19.97 -0.80 8.92
N THR A 206 19.43 -0.60 10.12
CA THR A 206 18.04 -0.24 10.32
C THR A 206 17.84 0.70 11.52
N GLY A 207 16.61 1.21 11.70
CA GLY A 207 16.26 2.09 12.80
C GLY A 207 16.93 3.46 12.71
N LYS A 208 17.42 3.95 13.85
CA LYS A 208 18.12 5.24 13.98
C LYS A 208 19.64 5.07 14.01
N SER A 209 20.17 4.05 13.35
CA SER A 209 21.60 3.77 13.37
C SER A 209 22.42 4.89 12.74
N VAL A 210 23.59 5.19 13.32
CA VAL A 210 24.53 6.24 12.87
C VAL A 210 25.92 5.64 12.71
N ILE A 211 26.45 5.72 11.49
CA ILE A 211 27.76 5.20 11.15
C ILE A 211 28.72 6.38 10.88
N ASN A 212 29.62 6.62 11.81
CA ASN A 212 30.63 7.68 11.73
C ASN A 212 31.96 7.08 11.26
N GLY A 213 32.16 7.01 9.95
CA GLY A 213 33.36 6.45 9.33
C GLY A 213 33.05 5.77 8.01
N THR A 214 34.07 5.23 7.37
CA THR A 214 33.95 4.51 6.10
C THR A 214 33.23 3.17 6.32
N VAL A 215 32.33 2.81 5.41
CA VAL A 215 31.76 1.47 5.27
C VAL A 215 32.39 0.84 4.02
N GLU A 216 32.96 -0.34 4.16
CA GLU A 216 33.56 -1.08 3.06
C GLU A 216 32.77 -2.36 2.77
N VAL A 217 32.44 -2.58 1.50
CA VAL A 217 31.83 -3.83 1.02
C VAL A 217 32.84 -4.43 0.03
N ALA A 218 33.55 -5.44 0.47
CA ALA A 218 34.67 -6.01 -0.26
C ALA A 218 34.69 -7.54 -0.16
N ARG A 219 35.46 -8.19 -1.02
CA ARG A 219 35.65 -9.64 -1.01
C ARG A 219 37.01 -10.02 -1.56
N ASP A 220 37.48 -11.21 -1.21
CA ASP A 220 38.59 -11.86 -1.88
C ASP A 220 38.13 -12.43 -3.22
N SER A 221 38.90 -12.15 -4.28
CA SER A 221 38.57 -12.61 -5.65
C SER A 221 38.52 -14.14 -5.81
N GLY A 222 39.12 -14.89 -4.90
CA GLY A 222 39.14 -16.37 -4.93
C GLY A 222 37.94 -17.05 -4.33
N THR A 223 36.98 -16.31 -3.71
CA THR A 223 35.82 -16.93 -3.01
C THR A 223 34.54 -16.89 -3.82
N GLN A 224 33.61 -17.81 -3.50
CA GLN A 224 32.25 -17.84 -4.06
C GLN A 224 31.22 -17.23 -3.11
N ASN A 225 31.60 -16.84 -1.91
CA ASN A 225 30.71 -16.24 -0.92
C ASN A 225 30.16 -14.92 -1.41
N LYS A 226 28.89 -14.66 -1.09
CA LYS A 226 28.22 -13.40 -1.36
C LYS A 226 28.45 -12.44 -0.20
N ASN A 227 28.55 -11.16 -0.53
CA ASN A 227 28.52 -10.09 0.46
C ASN A 227 27.40 -9.10 0.12
N THR A 228 26.57 -8.86 1.12
CA THR A 228 25.37 -8.05 0.98
C THR A 228 25.33 -6.95 2.03
N LEU A 229 25.12 -5.71 1.59
CA LEU A 229 24.78 -4.59 2.46
C LEU A 229 23.38 -4.10 2.14
N LYS A 230 22.49 -4.10 3.12
CA LYS A 230 21.16 -3.53 3.04
C LYS A 230 21.04 -2.36 3.99
N VAL A 231 20.69 -1.19 3.49
CA VAL A 231 20.38 -0.02 4.32
C VAL A 231 18.87 0.24 4.25
N GLU A 232 18.17 -0.17 5.29
CA GLU A 232 16.72 0.05 5.42
C GLU A 232 16.40 1.44 5.95
N ASN A 233 17.27 1.95 6.84
CA ASN A 233 17.26 3.32 7.36
C ASN A 233 18.57 3.56 8.14
N GLY A 234 18.86 4.82 8.42
CA GLY A 234 20.03 5.24 9.22
C GLY A 234 20.82 6.35 8.56
N THR A 235 21.94 6.70 9.19
CA THR A 235 22.84 7.76 8.70
C THR A 235 24.26 7.19 8.53
N ILE A 236 24.85 7.39 7.35
CA ILE A 236 26.27 7.07 7.10
C ILE A 236 27.02 8.37 6.85
N ASN A 237 27.79 8.83 7.86
CA ASN A 237 28.57 10.06 7.82
C ASN A 237 29.96 9.88 7.18
N GLY A 238 30.22 8.73 6.57
CA GLY A 238 31.45 8.43 5.90
C GLY A 238 31.27 8.04 4.44
N LYS A 239 32.34 7.48 3.85
CA LYS A 239 32.26 6.97 2.48
C LYS A 239 31.68 5.56 2.47
N LEU A 240 30.85 5.27 1.47
CA LEU A 240 30.49 3.91 1.11
C LEU A 240 31.42 3.45 -0.03
N LYS A 241 32.34 2.54 0.28
CA LYS A 241 33.25 1.94 -0.68
C LYS A 241 32.78 0.55 -1.02
N VAL A 242 32.53 0.27 -2.29
CA VAL A 242 31.98 -1.01 -2.76
C VAL A 242 32.85 -1.58 -3.85
N ASP A 243 33.34 -2.79 -3.65
CA ASP A 243 33.97 -3.59 -4.71
C ASP A 243 32.87 -4.18 -5.58
N LYS A 244 32.66 -3.56 -6.76
CA LYS A 244 31.63 -3.99 -7.71
C LYS A 244 32.02 -5.31 -8.37
N ASN A 245 31.27 -6.37 -8.11
CA ASN A 245 31.41 -7.69 -8.72
C ASN A 245 30.08 -8.46 -8.67
N ASP A 246 30.04 -9.64 -9.28
CA ASP A 246 28.83 -10.47 -9.41
C ASP A 246 28.30 -11.10 -8.10
N LYS A 247 29.08 -11.03 -7.03
CA LYS A 247 28.71 -11.57 -5.70
C LYS A 247 28.42 -10.48 -4.68
N THR A 248 28.67 -9.21 -5.04
CA THR A 248 28.42 -8.08 -4.15
C THR A 248 27.07 -7.46 -4.46
N THR A 249 26.24 -7.31 -3.44
CA THR A 249 24.94 -6.64 -3.53
C THR A 249 24.87 -5.54 -2.48
N VAL A 250 24.57 -4.32 -2.93
CA VAL A 250 24.27 -3.20 -2.03
C VAL A 250 22.89 -2.66 -2.39
N SER A 251 22.03 -2.47 -1.41
CA SER A 251 20.69 -1.91 -1.59
C SER A 251 20.39 -0.86 -0.53
N VAL A 252 19.98 0.32 -0.98
CA VAL A 252 19.61 1.44 -0.12
C VAL A 252 18.12 1.73 -0.30
N ILE A 253 17.35 1.54 0.77
CA ILE A 253 15.89 1.74 0.79
C ILE A 253 15.56 3.11 1.38
N ALA A 254 16.21 3.49 2.48
CA ALA A 254 16.09 4.81 3.09
C ALA A 254 17.36 5.16 3.88
N GLY A 255 17.55 6.44 4.20
CA GLY A 255 18.63 6.93 5.03
C GLY A 255 19.26 8.22 4.53
N THR A 256 20.27 8.70 5.28
CA THR A 256 21.03 9.91 4.97
C THR A 256 22.52 9.58 4.82
N PHE A 257 23.14 10.11 3.77
CA PHE A 257 24.50 9.74 3.39
C PHE A 257 25.35 10.97 3.09
N ALA A 258 26.59 10.95 3.57
CA ALA A 258 27.58 11.99 3.26
C ALA A 258 28.22 11.82 1.87
N SER A 259 28.12 10.64 1.27
CA SER A 259 28.62 10.34 -0.08
C SER A 259 27.50 9.90 -1.01
N ASP A 260 27.75 10.01 -2.32
CA ASP A 260 26.79 9.58 -3.35
C ASP A 260 26.50 8.07 -3.24
N VAL A 261 25.22 7.73 -3.20
CA VAL A 261 24.72 6.35 -3.13
C VAL A 261 23.75 6.02 -4.28
N SER A 262 23.70 6.86 -5.31
CA SER A 262 22.75 6.76 -6.44
C SER A 262 22.75 5.37 -7.11
N ASP A 263 23.92 4.74 -7.24
CA ASP A 263 24.08 3.41 -7.84
C ASP A 263 23.40 2.28 -7.03
N TYR A 264 23.04 2.54 -5.78
CA TYR A 264 22.55 1.54 -4.83
C TYR A 264 21.10 1.75 -4.39
N VAL A 265 20.49 2.86 -4.80
CA VAL A 265 19.09 3.18 -4.43
C VAL A 265 18.15 2.21 -5.14
N THR A 266 17.24 1.60 -4.38
CA THR A 266 16.25 0.69 -4.95
C THR A 266 15.20 1.43 -5.77
N SER A 267 14.57 0.77 -6.73
CA SER A 267 13.47 1.34 -7.53
C SER A 267 12.24 1.74 -6.69
N ALA A 268 12.12 1.18 -5.49
CA ALA A 268 11.07 1.52 -4.52
C ALA A 268 11.39 2.78 -3.70
N SER A 269 12.47 3.51 -4.05
CA SER A 269 12.94 4.65 -3.28
C SER A 269 13.25 5.84 -4.20
N SER A 270 13.24 7.02 -3.63
CA SER A 270 13.65 8.27 -4.27
C SER A 270 14.92 8.80 -3.62
N LEU A 271 15.74 9.49 -4.41
CA LEU A 271 16.98 10.11 -3.99
C LEU A 271 16.91 11.62 -4.21
N GLU A 272 17.24 12.38 -3.19
CA GLU A 272 17.38 13.84 -3.27
C GLU A 272 18.66 14.31 -2.57
N GLN A 273 19.17 15.49 -2.92
CA GLN A 273 20.27 16.12 -2.23
C GLN A 273 19.74 17.29 -1.39
N VAL A 274 19.95 17.22 -0.08
CA VAL A 274 19.47 18.22 0.89
C VAL A 274 20.66 18.71 1.73
N ASN A 275 20.97 19.99 1.70
CA ASN A 275 22.09 20.59 2.46
C ASN A 275 23.43 19.87 2.27
N GLY A 276 23.71 19.39 1.06
CA GLY A 276 24.96 18.68 0.75
C GLY A 276 24.99 17.20 1.15
N GLN A 277 23.93 16.67 1.72
CA GLN A 277 23.76 15.26 2.03
C GLN A 277 22.82 14.58 1.01
N TRP A 278 23.06 13.31 0.74
CA TRP A 278 22.21 12.46 -0.06
C TRP A 278 21.15 11.82 0.83
N VAL A 279 19.88 12.08 0.54
CA VAL A 279 18.76 11.58 1.32
C VAL A 279 17.96 10.61 0.46
N VAL A 280 17.86 9.37 0.91
CA VAL A 280 17.04 8.34 0.28
C VAL A 280 15.79 8.16 1.10
N LYS A 281 14.64 8.21 0.44
CA LYS A 281 13.31 8.01 1.06
C LYS A 281 12.62 6.84 0.38
N LYS A 282 12.11 5.91 1.17
CA LYS A 282 11.23 4.88 0.64
C LYS A 282 9.98 5.54 0.05
N ASN A 283 9.67 5.22 -1.20
CA ASN A 283 8.42 5.68 -1.81
C ASN A 283 7.24 4.99 -1.11
N PRO A 284 6.11 5.67 -0.96
CA PRO A 284 4.94 5.05 -0.39
C PRO A 284 4.52 3.83 -1.22
N GLY A 285 4.04 2.79 -0.57
CA GLY A 285 3.40 1.65 -1.21
C GLY A 285 2.22 2.09 -2.09
N ALA A 286 1.62 1.18 -2.84
CA ALA A 286 0.43 1.50 -3.64
C ALA A 286 -0.78 1.78 -2.75
N ALA A 287 -0.91 1.05 -1.65
CA ALA A 287 -2.04 1.17 -0.74
C ALA A 287 -1.62 0.90 0.71
N LYS A 288 -2.49 1.27 1.67
CA LYS A 288 -2.31 0.93 3.09
C LYS A 288 -3.63 0.54 3.76
N ILE A 289 -3.49 -0.21 4.86
CA ILE A 289 -4.57 -0.51 5.82
C ILE A 289 -4.08 -0.09 7.20
N GLY A 290 -4.68 0.93 7.80
CA GLY A 290 -4.12 1.58 8.98
C GLY A 290 -2.71 2.09 8.70
N ASP A 291 -1.72 1.64 9.48
CA ASP A 291 -0.31 2.00 9.31
C ASP A 291 0.49 1.00 8.45
N THR A 292 -0.13 -0.12 8.04
CA THR A 292 0.54 -1.14 7.23
C THR A 292 0.47 -0.80 5.75
N GLU A 293 1.63 -0.64 5.12
CA GLU A 293 1.77 -0.38 3.69
C GLU A 293 1.87 -1.68 2.87
N TYR A 294 1.34 -1.62 1.65
CA TYR A 294 1.36 -2.70 0.67
C TYR A 294 1.91 -2.18 -0.65
N GLU A 295 2.76 -2.94 -1.30
CA GLU A 295 3.39 -2.54 -2.56
C GLU A 295 2.39 -2.52 -3.72
N THR A 296 1.34 -3.33 -3.64
CA THR A 296 0.26 -3.38 -4.65
C THR A 296 -1.13 -3.26 -4.01
N LEU A 297 -2.10 -2.79 -4.78
CA LEU A 297 -3.51 -2.77 -4.37
C LEU A 297 -4.04 -4.19 -4.13
N ALA A 298 -3.63 -5.16 -4.95
CA ALA A 298 -4.05 -6.56 -4.83
C ALA A 298 -3.61 -7.19 -3.50
N GLU A 299 -2.37 -6.93 -3.05
CA GLU A 299 -1.89 -7.36 -1.73
C GLU A 299 -2.72 -6.76 -0.60
N ALA A 300 -3.01 -5.45 -0.67
CA ALA A 300 -3.82 -4.78 0.33
C ALA A 300 -5.25 -5.36 0.40
N ILE A 301 -5.91 -5.57 -0.74
CA ILE A 301 -7.26 -6.18 -0.80
C ILE A 301 -7.22 -7.61 -0.23
N THR A 302 -6.20 -8.39 -0.56
CA THR A 302 -6.03 -9.76 -0.06
C THR A 302 -5.85 -9.80 1.47
N ALA A 303 -5.05 -8.88 2.00
CA ALA A 303 -4.77 -8.77 3.44
C ALA A 303 -5.94 -8.19 4.24
N ALA A 304 -6.79 -7.37 3.62
CA ALA A 304 -7.91 -6.70 4.27
C ALA A 304 -8.86 -7.67 4.97
N LYS A 305 -9.41 -7.25 6.09
CA LYS A 305 -10.49 -7.92 6.84
C LYS A 305 -11.81 -7.19 6.59
N ALA A 306 -12.92 -7.85 6.90
CA ALA A 306 -14.22 -7.20 6.83
C ALA A 306 -14.26 -5.96 7.73
N GLY A 307 -14.72 -4.84 7.18
CA GLY A 307 -14.74 -3.53 7.82
C GLY A 307 -13.49 -2.67 7.59
N ASP A 308 -12.43 -3.22 7.03
CA ASP A 308 -11.20 -2.44 6.77
C ASP A 308 -11.40 -1.40 5.66
N THR A 309 -10.58 -0.35 5.75
CA THR A 309 -10.41 0.63 4.69
C THR A 309 -9.04 0.48 4.06
N VAL A 310 -9.02 0.15 2.76
CA VAL A 310 -7.82 0.15 1.92
C VAL A 310 -7.68 1.54 1.31
N VAL A 311 -6.60 2.25 1.64
CA VAL A 311 -6.35 3.63 1.20
C VAL A 311 -5.25 3.64 0.16
N LEU A 312 -5.50 4.17 -1.04
CA LEU A 312 -4.44 4.40 -2.03
C LEU A 312 -3.52 5.55 -1.58
N GLN A 313 -2.22 5.35 -1.67
CA GLN A 313 -1.22 6.34 -1.29
C GLN A 313 -0.65 7.13 -2.48
N LYS A 314 -0.90 6.66 -3.69
CA LYS A 314 -0.49 7.26 -4.98
C LYS A 314 -1.42 6.80 -6.09
N ASP A 315 -1.24 7.35 -7.29
CA ASP A 315 -1.90 6.81 -8.48
C ASP A 315 -1.48 5.36 -8.70
N VAL A 316 -2.45 4.50 -8.97
CA VAL A 316 -2.24 3.06 -9.15
C VAL A 316 -2.75 2.62 -10.51
N THR A 317 -1.98 1.77 -11.18
CA THR A 317 -2.42 1.08 -12.39
C THR A 317 -2.51 -0.42 -12.13
N ILE A 318 -3.65 -1.01 -12.46
CA ILE A 318 -3.89 -2.45 -12.39
C ILE A 318 -4.09 -3.02 -13.80
N GLY A 319 -3.72 -4.26 -14.00
CA GLY A 319 -3.85 -4.94 -15.31
C GLY A 319 -5.14 -5.70 -15.47
N ASP A 320 -5.83 -6.04 -14.38
CA ASP A 320 -6.99 -6.92 -14.36
C ASP A 320 -7.94 -6.54 -13.21
N TYR A 321 -9.13 -7.14 -13.19
CA TYR A 321 -10.09 -6.96 -12.12
C TYR A 321 -9.49 -7.30 -10.75
N GLN A 322 -9.89 -6.50 -9.74
CA GLN A 322 -9.61 -6.81 -8.35
C GLN A 322 -10.85 -7.43 -7.70
N GLU A 323 -10.74 -8.67 -7.25
CA GLU A 323 -11.84 -9.36 -6.60
C GLU A 323 -12.07 -8.86 -5.17
N ILE A 324 -13.27 -8.42 -4.87
CA ILE A 324 -13.69 -7.99 -3.54
C ILE A 324 -14.52 -9.10 -2.89
N ARG A 325 -13.90 -9.92 -2.05
CA ARG A 325 -14.53 -11.06 -1.37
C ARG A 325 -14.83 -10.82 0.12
N LYS A 326 -14.51 -9.63 0.62
CA LYS A 326 -14.77 -9.20 2.00
C LYS A 326 -15.39 -7.81 1.96
N ALA A 327 -16.31 -7.54 2.88
CA ALA A 327 -16.93 -6.22 2.99
C ALA A 327 -15.86 -5.19 3.40
N ILE A 328 -15.46 -4.30 2.47
CA ILE A 328 -14.39 -3.32 2.67
C ILE A 328 -14.76 -1.96 2.08
N THR A 329 -14.00 -0.94 2.49
CA THR A 329 -13.96 0.36 1.82
C THR A 329 -12.67 0.49 1.03
N VAL A 330 -12.74 0.93 -0.23
CA VAL A 330 -11.58 1.40 -1.00
C VAL A 330 -11.64 2.93 -1.05
N ASP A 331 -10.72 3.54 -0.30
CA ASP A 331 -10.50 4.99 -0.30
C ASP A 331 -9.41 5.30 -1.33
N LEU A 332 -9.78 5.97 -2.39
CA LEU A 332 -8.81 6.33 -3.43
C LEU A 332 -7.81 7.42 -2.99
N GLY A 333 -8.00 8.01 -1.79
CA GLY A 333 -7.06 8.97 -1.20
C GLY A 333 -6.83 10.24 -2.04
N GLY A 334 -7.79 10.61 -2.88
CA GLY A 334 -7.65 11.68 -3.87
C GLY A 334 -6.89 11.26 -5.14
N ASN A 335 -6.38 10.03 -5.17
CA ASN A 335 -5.58 9.49 -6.27
C ASN A 335 -6.44 8.90 -7.38
N LYS A 336 -5.77 8.48 -8.44
CA LYS A 336 -6.36 7.83 -9.61
C LYS A 336 -6.06 6.33 -9.62
N LEU A 337 -7.10 5.52 -9.73
CA LEU A 337 -7.00 4.10 -10.07
C LEU A 337 -7.22 3.95 -11.59
N THR A 338 -6.21 3.50 -12.30
CA THR A 338 -6.30 3.19 -13.74
C THR A 338 -6.29 1.68 -13.93
N SER A 339 -7.14 1.17 -14.84
CA SER A 339 -7.09 -0.23 -15.24
C SER A 339 -7.02 -0.36 -16.75
N THR A 340 -6.16 -1.28 -17.22
CA THR A 340 -6.08 -1.65 -18.64
C THR A 340 -7.15 -2.64 -19.07
N ASP A 341 -7.96 -3.12 -18.11
CA ASP A 341 -9.13 -3.97 -18.32
C ASP A 341 -10.32 -3.42 -17.51
N GLY A 342 -10.79 -4.09 -16.48
CA GLY A 342 -11.86 -3.67 -15.59
C GLY A 342 -11.35 -3.30 -14.19
N GLY A 343 -12.25 -2.76 -13.36
CA GLY A 343 -11.91 -2.30 -12.02
C GLY A 343 -12.11 -3.37 -10.94
N PHE A 344 -13.31 -3.43 -10.38
CA PHE A 344 -13.63 -4.32 -9.26
C PHE A 344 -14.67 -5.38 -9.64
N ASP A 345 -14.37 -6.63 -9.29
CA ASP A 345 -15.32 -7.75 -9.31
C ASP A 345 -15.82 -7.98 -7.89
N VAL A 346 -17.08 -7.59 -7.62
CA VAL A 346 -17.56 -7.32 -6.25
C VAL A 346 -18.48 -8.45 -5.79
N TYR A 347 -17.96 -9.36 -4.96
CA TYR A 347 -18.67 -10.50 -4.37
C TYR A 347 -19.08 -10.26 -2.90
N ALA A 348 -18.66 -9.15 -2.30
CA ALA A 348 -19.01 -8.70 -0.96
C ALA A 348 -19.15 -7.19 -0.96
N ASP A 349 -19.76 -6.61 0.08
CA ASP A 349 -20.06 -5.18 0.14
C ASP A 349 -18.80 -4.33 -0.09
N LEU A 350 -18.89 -3.37 -1.01
CA LEU A 350 -17.82 -2.43 -1.36
C LEU A 350 -18.31 -1.00 -1.31
N THR A 351 -17.61 -0.15 -0.59
CA THR A 351 -17.73 1.30 -0.71
C THR A 351 -16.48 1.85 -1.40
N VAL A 352 -16.67 2.63 -2.48
CA VAL A 352 -15.59 3.38 -3.14
C VAL A 352 -15.77 4.86 -2.84
N LYS A 353 -14.71 5.53 -2.40
CA LYS A 353 -14.75 6.95 -2.05
C LYS A 353 -13.48 7.71 -2.44
N ASN A 354 -13.58 9.03 -2.52
CA ASN A 354 -12.49 10.00 -2.51
C ASN A 354 -11.46 9.79 -3.64
N GLY A 355 -11.86 9.97 -4.91
CA GLY A 355 -10.90 9.95 -6.01
C GLY A 355 -11.47 9.59 -7.37
N ARG A 356 -10.61 9.04 -8.22
CA ARG A 356 -10.96 8.77 -9.63
C ARG A 356 -10.65 7.34 -10.02
N MET A 357 -11.53 6.76 -10.83
CA MET A 357 -11.29 5.48 -11.50
C MET A 357 -11.38 5.67 -13.01
N GLU A 358 -10.42 5.14 -13.74
CA GLU A 358 -10.45 5.10 -15.21
C GLU A 358 -10.14 3.68 -15.66
N THR A 359 -11.11 3.03 -16.30
CA THR A 359 -10.99 1.63 -16.72
C THR A 359 -11.34 1.50 -18.20
N VAL A 360 -10.84 0.46 -18.84
CA VAL A 360 -11.20 0.19 -20.24
C VAL A 360 -12.60 -0.40 -20.32
N LYS A 361 -12.88 -1.45 -19.54
CA LYS A 361 -14.19 -2.10 -19.46
C LYS A 361 -14.97 -1.58 -18.24
N TRP A 362 -15.80 -2.42 -17.61
CA TRP A 362 -16.58 -2.03 -16.43
C TRP A 362 -15.69 -1.57 -15.28
N ALA A 363 -16.06 -0.49 -14.63
CA ALA A 363 -15.35 -0.03 -13.43
C ALA A 363 -15.67 -0.92 -12.21
N ALA A 364 -16.89 -1.43 -12.15
CA ALA A 364 -17.28 -2.39 -11.13
C ALA A 364 -18.42 -3.30 -11.61
N TRP A 365 -18.40 -4.54 -11.14
CA TRP A 365 -19.45 -5.53 -11.36
C TRP A 365 -19.87 -6.11 -10.00
N ALA A 366 -21.02 -5.68 -9.50
CA ALA A 366 -21.58 -6.16 -8.24
C ALA A 366 -22.43 -7.41 -8.46
N GLN A 367 -22.15 -8.48 -7.72
CA GLN A 367 -22.81 -9.76 -7.87
C GLN A 367 -22.88 -10.50 -6.53
N ASN A 368 -23.59 -11.63 -6.53
CA ASN A 368 -23.67 -12.53 -5.36
C ASN A 368 -24.27 -11.87 -4.09
N GLY A 369 -25.20 -10.95 -4.26
CA GLY A 369 -25.85 -10.23 -3.14
C GLY A 369 -25.05 -9.06 -2.59
N ALA A 370 -23.93 -8.71 -3.21
CA ALA A 370 -23.06 -7.61 -2.75
C ALA A 370 -23.72 -6.23 -2.93
N LYS A 371 -23.43 -5.33 -2.01
CA LYS A 371 -23.83 -3.92 -2.05
C LYS A 371 -22.65 -3.05 -2.46
N LEU A 372 -22.76 -2.38 -3.60
CA LEU A 372 -21.77 -1.43 -4.09
C LEU A 372 -22.24 0.00 -3.80
N VAL A 373 -21.40 0.80 -3.16
CA VAL A 373 -21.65 2.22 -2.92
C VAL A 373 -20.57 3.04 -3.62
N ILE A 374 -20.99 3.99 -4.46
CA ILE A 374 -20.12 4.99 -5.09
C ILE A 374 -20.38 6.34 -4.45
N GLU A 375 -19.47 6.79 -3.61
CA GLU A 375 -19.60 8.04 -2.85
C GLU A 375 -19.55 9.29 -3.76
N LYS A 376 -20.05 10.41 -3.23
CA LYS A 376 -20.24 11.68 -3.98
C LYS A 376 -18.95 12.28 -4.55
N ASP A 377 -17.82 11.98 -3.97
CA ASP A 377 -16.49 12.48 -4.33
C ASP A 377 -15.73 11.53 -5.27
N VAL A 378 -16.41 10.51 -5.79
CA VAL A 378 -15.87 9.56 -6.77
C VAL A 378 -16.26 9.98 -8.18
N THR A 379 -15.27 9.95 -9.07
CA THR A 379 -15.47 10.06 -10.52
C THR A 379 -14.99 8.78 -11.21
N ILE A 380 -15.89 8.11 -11.90
CA ILE A 380 -15.61 6.91 -12.70
C ILE A 380 -15.66 7.27 -14.17
N LYS A 381 -14.69 6.78 -14.95
CA LYS A 381 -14.68 6.85 -16.41
C LYS A 381 -14.35 5.48 -17.00
N THR A 382 -15.17 5.00 -17.94
CA THR A 382 -14.86 3.82 -18.73
C THR A 382 -14.71 4.19 -20.21
N THR A 383 -13.71 3.61 -20.88
CA THR A 383 -13.26 4.09 -22.20
C THR A 383 -13.59 3.17 -23.37
N SER A 384 -13.97 1.91 -23.12
CA SER A 384 -14.40 1.00 -24.20
C SER A 384 -15.69 1.49 -24.85
N THR A 385 -15.68 1.58 -26.17
CA THR A 385 -16.87 1.91 -26.99
C THR A 385 -17.70 0.69 -27.39
N ASP A 386 -17.30 -0.51 -26.94
CA ASP A 386 -18.06 -1.74 -27.18
C ASP A 386 -19.42 -1.66 -26.47
N GLY A 387 -20.49 -1.82 -27.24
CA GLY A 387 -21.87 -1.78 -26.72
C GLY A 387 -22.18 -2.85 -25.63
N ASN A 388 -21.33 -3.89 -25.53
CA ASN A 388 -21.45 -4.90 -24.46
C ASN A 388 -20.67 -4.54 -23.20
N LYS A 389 -20.01 -3.38 -23.15
CA LYS A 389 -19.27 -2.87 -21.99
C LYS A 389 -19.96 -1.63 -21.45
N GLY A 390 -19.69 -1.28 -20.22
CA GLY A 390 -20.37 -0.14 -19.58
C GLY A 390 -19.59 0.44 -18.41
N GLY A 391 -20.25 1.24 -17.60
CA GLY A 391 -19.69 1.83 -16.40
C GLY A 391 -19.75 0.84 -15.21
N ILE A 392 -20.91 0.67 -14.65
CA ILE A 392 -21.18 -0.26 -13.54
C ILE A 392 -22.25 -1.26 -13.95
N THR A 393 -22.02 -2.52 -13.60
CA THR A 393 -22.98 -3.61 -13.82
C THR A 393 -23.36 -4.25 -12.48
N VAL A 394 -24.65 -4.60 -12.32
CA VAL A 394 -25.18 -5.27 -11.13
C VAL A 394 -25.92 -6.52 -11.55
N GLN A 395 -25.63 -7.66 -10.92
CA GLN A 395 -26.21 -8.96 -11.22
C GLN A 395 -26.50 -9.76 -9.97
N GLY A 396 -27.51 -10.64 -10.04
CA GLY A 396 -27.80 -11.62 -9.02
C GLY A 396 -28.68 -11.09 -7.88
N ASN A 397 -29.51 -11.99 -7.34
CA ASN A 397 -30.48 -11.67 -6.31
C ASN A 397 -29.85 -11.06 -5.07
N GLY A 398 -30.39 -9.93 -4.60
CA GLY A 398 -29.92 -9.20 -3.44
C GLY A 398 -28.76 -8.25 -3.71
N SER A 399 -28.18 -8.27 -4.90
CA SER A 399 -27.13 -7.32 -5.27
C SER A 399 -27.70 -5.92 -5.48
N SER A 400 -26.92 -4.91 -5.13
CA SER A 400 -27.33 -3.52 -5.28
C SER A 400 -26.18 -2.58 -5.61
N VAL A 401 -26.52 -1.45 -6.25
CA VAL A 401 -25.66 -0.29 -6.35
C VAL A 401 -26.37 0.96 -5.87
N THR A 402 -25.65 1.78 -5.10
CA THR A 402 -26.09 3.13 -4.73
C THR A 402 -25.05 4.13 -5.26
N VAL A 403 -25.48 5.07 -6.09
CA VAL A 403 -24.63 6.05 -6.76
C VAL A 403 -24.92 7.44 -6.23
N PHE A 404 -23.94 8.05 -5.60
CA PHE A 404 -23.90 9.46 -5.25
C PHE A 404 -22.90 10.23 -6.15
N GLY A 405 -21.92 9.55 -6.73
CA GLY A 405 -20.80 10.09 -7.49
C GLY A 405 -21.08 10.29 -8.98
N LYS A 406 -19.98 10.39 -9.74
CA LYS A 406 -20.03 10.61 -11.19
C LYS A 406 -19.60 9.36 -11.94
N ILE A 407 -20.34 8.99 -12.98
CA ILE A 407 -20.03 7.87 -13.87
C ILE A 407 -20.15 8.36 -15.31
N GLU A 408 -19.05 8.24 -16.07
CA GLU A 408 -18.99 8.48 -17.51
C GLU A 408 -18.60 7.17 -18.20
N ALA A 409 -19.44 6.68 -19.09
CA ALA A 409 -19.19 5.46 -19.85
C ALA A 409 -19.26 5.70 -21.36
N ALA A 410 -18.29 5.14 -22.09
CA ALA A 410 -18.27 5.18 -23.55
C ALA A 410 -18.91 3.94 -24.19
N GLY A 411 -19.30 2.93 -23.41
CA GLY A 411 -19.89 1.67 -23.87
C GLY A 411 -21.42 1.69 -24.00
N GLY A 412 -22.07 0.54 -23.76
CA GLY A 412 -23.51 0.37 -24.00
C GLY A 412 -24.41 1.00 -22.96
N ALA A 413 -23.99 1.02 -21.68
CA ALA A 413 -24.75 1.66 -20.60
C ALA A 413 -23.84 2.18 -19.50
N ALA A 414 -24.17 3.34 -18.92
CA ALA A 414 -23.36 3.84 -17.80
C ALA A 414 -23.63 3.07 -16.50
N VAL A 415 -24.89 2.73 -16.21
CA VAL A 415 -25.27 1.80 -15.14
C VAL A 415 -26.22 0.77 -15.72
N SER A 416 -25.95 -0.52 -15.47
CA SER A 416 -26.80 -1.58 -15.98
C SER A 416 -27.09 -2.65 -14.95
N GLY A 417 -28.31 -3.16 -14.96
CA GLY A 417 -28.64 -4.44 -14.36
C GLY A 417 -28.47 -5.57 -15.38
N ILE A 418 -28.08 -6.73 -14.90
CA ILE A 418 -28.20 -7.99 -15.63
C ILE A 418 -29.12 -8.89 -14.80
N GLY A 419 -30.14 -9.43 -15.44
CA GLY A 419 -31.06 -10.30 -14.75
C GLY A 419 -32.02 -10.99 -15.69
N ASN A 420 -32.56 -12.04 -15.20
CA ASN A 420 -33.61 -12.82 -15.81
C ASN A 420 -34.70 -13.07 -14.75
N LYS A 421 -35.64 -13.97 -15.04
CA LYS A 421 -36.71 -14.28 -14.11
C LYS A 421 -36.24 -14.83 -12.77
N ASP A 422 -35.19 -15.62 -12.77
CA ASP A 422 -34.73 -16.39 -11.60
C ASP A 422 -33.64 -15.68 -10.82
N ASP A 423 -32.90 -14.77 -11.46
CA ASP A 423 -31.69 -14.11 -10.91
C ASP A 423 -31.70 -12.58 -11.11
N GLY A 424 -32.90 -12.01 -11.25
CA GLY A 424 -33.09 -10.59 -11.56
C GLY A 424 -33.33 -9.67 -10.36
N GLY A 425 -33.17 -10.16 -9.13
CA GLY A 425 -33.49 -9.43 -7.90
C GLY A 425 -32.46 -8.36 -7.52
N VAL A 426 -32.21 -7.40 -8.40
CA VAL A 426 -31.19 -6.35 -8.30
C VAL A 426 -31.82 -4.98 -7.96
N ILE A 427 -31.19 -4.22 -7.07
CA ILE A 427 -31.60 -2.88 -6.69
C ILE A 427 -30.58 -1.84 -7.21
N ILE A 428 -31.08 -0.81 -7.90
CA ILE A 428 -30.27 0.35 -8.33
C ILE A 428 -30.84 1.61 -7.70
N ASN A 429 -30.02 2.34 -6.95
CA ASN A 429 -30.37 3.62 -6.33
C ASN A 429 -29.52 4.74 -6.92
N ILE A 430 -30.17 5.77 -7.44
CA ILE A 430 -29.55 7.00 -7.92
C ILE A 430 -29.95 8.12 -6.97
N GLU A 431 -28.95 8.67 -6.30
CA GLU A 431 -29.15 9.65 -5.23
C GLU A 431 -28.97 11.09 -5.74
N GLU A 432 -29.33 12.05 -4.90
CA GLU A 432 -29.15 13.47 -5.22
C GLU A 432 -27.67 13.79 -5.49
N GLY A 433 -27.41 14.59 -6.52
CA GLY A 433 -26.07 15.00 -6.93
C GLY A 433 -25.32 13.99 -7.81
N ALA A 434 -25.81 12.78 -7.98
CA ALA A 434 -25.23 11.81 -8.91
C ALA A 434 -25.22 12.34 -10.35
N VAL A 435 -24.16 12.05 -11.11
CA VAL A 435 -24.07 12.38 -12.55
C VAL A 435 -23.71 11.12 -13.31
N ILE A 436 -24.63 10.64 -14.11
CA ILE A 436 -24.51 9.41 -14.89
C ILE A 436 -24.59 9.78 -16.37
N THR A 437 -23.54 9.50 -17.11
CA THR A 437 -23.43 9.85 -18.53
C THR A 437 -22.95 8.66 -19.34
N CYS A 438 -23.74 8.26 -20.35
CA CYS A 438 -23.28 7.39 -21.40
C CYS A 438 -23.01 8.24 -22.66
N THR A 439 -21.77 8.23 -23.12
CA THR A 439 -21.32 9.04 -24.27
C THR A 439 -21.42 8.30 -25.62
N ASN A 440 -21.73 7.01 -25.59
CA ASN A 440 -21.99 6.23 -26.81
C ASN A 440 -23.26 6.73 -27.50
N LYS A 441 -23.16 6.95 -28.81
CA LYS A 441 -24.31 7.42 -29.62
C LYS A 441 -25.52 6.48 -29.62
N ASP A 442 -25.32 5.21 -29.29
CA ASP A 442 -26.36 4.18 -29.17
C ASP A 442 -26.49 3.66 -27.73
N GLY A 443 -25.88 4.37 -26.77
CA GLY A 443 -25.79 3.93 -25.38
C GLY A 443 -26.89 4.46 -24.48
N LEU A 444 -27.06 3.81 -23.36
CA LEU A 444 -28.10 4.08 -22.37
C LEU A 444 -27.47 4.70 -21.11
N GLY A 445 -28.11 5.72 -20.55
CA GLY A 445 -27.72 6.23 -19.23
C GLY A 445 -27.88 5.12 -18.18
N ILE A 446 -29.09 4.57 -18.08
CA ILE A 446 -29.39 3.39 -17.24
C ILE A 446 -30.17 2.35 -18.06
N TYR A 447 -29.74 1.08 -17.93
CA TYR A 447 -30.48 -0.08 -18.43
C TYR A 447 -30.96 -0.96 -17.27
N TYR A 448 -32.28 -1.14 -17.15
CA TYR A 448 -32.88 -1.88 -16.03
C TYR A 448 -33.83 -2.99 -16.50
N PRO A 449 -33.37 -4.23 -16.64
CA PRO A 449 -34.19 -5.40 -16.99
C PRO A 449 -34.55 -6.26 -15.77
N ASN A 450 -34.29 -5.79 -14.54
CA ASN A 450 -34.34 -6.58 -13.32
C ASN A 450 -35.74 -6.61 -12.68
N THR A 451 -35.96 -7.55 -11.75
CA THR A 451 -37.28 -7.87 -11.19
C THR A 451 -37.64 -7.12 -9.91
N THR A 452 -36.71 -6.35 -9.34
CA THR A 452 -36.93 -5.61 -8.08
C THR A 452 -37.07 -4.11 -8.30
N GLU A 453 -36.08 -3.29 -7.90
CA GLU A 453 -36.26 -1.84 -7.81
C GLU A 453 -35.16 -1.02 -8.49
N LEU A 454 -35.60 -0.05 -9.31
CA LEU A 454 -34.82 1.09 -9.73
C LEU A 454 -35.39 2.35 -9.04
N ASN A 455 -34.62 2.98 -8.20
CA ASN A 455 -35.01 4.19 -7.46
C ASN A 455 -34.19 5.39 -7.93
N ILE A 456 -34.81 6.37 -8.57
CA ILE A 456 -34.19 7.62 -9.00
C ILE A 456 -34.73 8.74 -8.12
N LYS A 457 -33.93 9.15 -7.13
CA LYS A 457 -34.29 10.19 -6.16
C LYS A 457 -33.82 11.58 -6.60
N GLY A 458 -32.75 11.64 -7.41
CA GLY A 458 -32.16 12.88 -7.88
C GLY A 458 -31.10 12.65 -8.94
N GLY A 459 -30.16 13.59 -9.08
CA GLY A 459 -29.03 13.52 -10.01
C GLY A 459 -29.36 13.86 -11.46
N THR A 460 -28.39 13.69 -12.34
CA THR A 460 -28.52 13.87 -13.79
C THR A 460 -28.14 12.59 -14.51
N ILE A 461 -29.00 12.07 -15.35
CA ILE A 461 -28.80 10.84 -16.12
C ILE A 461 -28.90 11.21 -17.61
N THR A 462 -27.83 10.94 -18.35
CA THR A 462 -27.73 11.26 -19.79
C THR A 462 -27.29 10.03 -20.58
N GLY A 463 -27.91 9.81 -21.70
CA GLY A 463 -27.57 8.77 -22.67
C GLY A 463 -28.19 9.07 -24.03
N ALA A 464 -27.89 8.30 -25.08
CA ALA A 464 -28.68 8.35 -26.30
C ALA A 464 -30.18 8.07 -25.97
N THR A 465 -30.45 7.09 -25.09
CA THR A 465 -31.66 7.03 -24.28
C THR A 465 -31.25 7.19 -22.81
N GLY A 466 -31.97 8.07 -22.07
CA GLY A 466 -31.60 8.37 -20.69
C GLY A 466 -31.76 7.15 -19.77
N VAL A 467 -33.00 6.64 -19.63
CA VAL A 467 -33.33 5.45 -18.82
C VAL A 467 -34.16 4.48 -19.64
N TYR A 468 -33.80 3.20 -19.62
CA TYR A 468 -34.52 2.14 -20.33
C TYR A 468 -34.91 1.02 -19.37
N VAL A 469 -36.23 0.84 -19.17
CA VAL A 469 -36.78 -0.11 -18.20
C VAL A 469 -37.57 -1.22 -18.92
N LYS A 470 -37.26 -2.50 -18.59
CA LYS A 470 -37.94 -3.68 -19.18
C LYS A 470 -38.70 -4.54 -18.17
N SER A 471 -38.43 -4.38 -16.87
CA SER A 471 -39.08 -5.19 -15.83
C SER A 471 -38.97 -4.50 -14.47
N GLY A 472 -39.59 -5.11 -13.45
CA GLY A 472 -39.52 -4.67 -12.06
C GLY A 472 -40.21 -3.35 -11.78
N LYS A 473 -39.94 -2.78 -10.60
CA LYS A 473 -40.50 -1.52 -10.16
C LYS A 473 -39.52 -0.37 -10.33
N THR A 474 -39.90 0.68 -11.05
CA THR A 474 -39.14 1.91 -11.17
C THR A 474 -39.85 3.07 -10.52
N THR A 475 -39.20 3.76 -9.58
CA THR A 475 -39.74 4.95 -8.92
C THR A 475 -38.83 6.14 -9.19
N VAL A 476 -39.39 7.21 -9.76
CA VAL A 476 -38.68 8.48 -9.99
C VAL A 476 -39.34 9.55 -9.13
N THR A 477 -38.56 10.12 -8.18
CA THR A 477 -39.04 11.19 -7.30
C THR A 477 -38.37 12.53 -7.58
N GLY A 478 -37.27 12.54 -8.35
CA GLY A 478 -36.50 13.74 -8.70
C GLY A 478 -35.49 13.48 -9.78
N GLY A 479 -34.59 14.46 -9.97
CA GLY A 479 -33.49 14.39 -10.94
C GLY A 479 -33.83 14.88 -12.34
N THR A 480 -32.84 14.85 -13.22
CA THR A 480 -32.96 15.22 -14.64
C THR A 480 -32.55 14.03 -15.50
N ILE A 481 -33.43 13.57 -16.37
CA ILE A 481 -33.18 12.44 -17.29
C ILE A 481 -33.20 12.98 -18.71
N ILE A 482 -32.10 12.70 -19.45
CA ILE A 482 -31.86 13.32 -20.77
C ILE A 482 -31.57 12.24 -21.81
N GLY A 483 -32.39 12.23 -22.86
CA GLY A 483 -32.17 11.52 -24.11
C GLY A 483 -31.52 12.45 -25.15
N THR A 484 -30.31 12.11 -25.60
CA THR A 484 -29.55 12.93 -26.58
C THR A 484 -29.52 12.33 -27.98
N GLY A 485 -30.02 11.09 -28.12
CA GLY A 485 -30.03 10.37 -29.38
C GLY A 485 -31.06 10.92 -30.37
N VAL A 486 -30.90 10.53 -31.61
CA VAL A 486 -31.87 10.79 -32.67
C VAL A 486 -33.05 9.82 -32.49
N LYS A 487 -34.27 10.28 -32.71
CA LYS A 487 -35.45 9.40 -32.72
C LYS A 487 -35.22 8.24 -33.67
N ALA A 488 -35.29 7.04 -33.15
CA ALA A 488 -35.11 5.81 -33.91
C ALA A 488 -36.35 4.93 -33.78
N ASP A 489 -36.67 4.18 -34.84
CA ASP A 489 -37.70 3.18 -34.77
C ASP A 489 -37.37 2.12 -33.74
N TYR A 490 -38.33 1.76 -32.91
CA TYR A 490 -38.18 0.72 -31.94
C TYR A 490 -37.86 -0.62 -32.62
N LYS A 491 -36.85 -1.30 -32.11
CA LYS A 491 -36.52 -2.68 -32.50
C LYS A 491 -36.56 -3.57 -31.26
N TYR A 492 -37.32 -4.65 -31.35
CA TYR A 492 -37.31 -5.61 -30.29
C TYR A 492 -36.00 -6.37 -30.20
N TYR A 493 -35.37 -6.31 -29.05
CA TYR A 493 -34.26 -7.16 -28.69
C TYR A 493 -34.71 -8.05 -27.53
N GLY A 494 -34.61 -9.36 -27.68
CA GLY A 494 -34.91 -10.32 -26.59
C GLY A 494 -34.03 -10.11 -25.37
N ASN A 495 -32.78 -9.64 -25.60
CA ASN A 495 -31.87 -9.24 -24.56
C ASN A 495 -31.23 -7.91 -24.92
N GLY A 496 -30.99 -7.04 -23.93
CA GLY A 496 -30.47 -5.70 -24.13
C GLY A 496 -31.53 -4.63 -24.35
N GLY A 497 -31.09 -3.38 -24.42
CA GLY A 497 -31.93 -2.19 -24.70
C GLY A 497 -31.63 -1.64 -26.09
N HIS A 498 -32.47 -0.72 -26.54
CA HIS A 498 -32.32 -0.03 -27.81
C HIS A 498 -32.37 1.49 -27.59
N ALA A 499 -31.42 2.21 -28.15
CA ALA A 499 -31.41 3.67 -28.10
C ALA A 499 -32.52 4.21 -29.03
N THR A 500 -33.56 4.80 -28.46
CA THR A 500 -34.70 5.38 -29.17
C THR A 500 -34.64 6.90 -29.25
N GLY A 501 -33.70 7.53 -28.55
CA GLY A 501 -33.61 8.98 -28.40
C GLY A 501 -34.45 9.54 -27.26
N ASP A 502 -35.34 8.73 -26.66
CA ASP A 502 -36.24 9.16 -25.59
C ASP A 502 -35.46 9.42 -24.28
N ALA A 503 -36.00 10.31 -23.43
CA ALA A 503 -35.41 10.47 -22.10
C ALA A 503 -35.69 9.26 -21.21
N PHE A 504 -36.91 8.75 -21.18
CA PHE A 504 -37.33 7.60 -20.38
C PHE A 504 -38.13 6.61 -21.20
N VAL A 505 -37.73 5.35 -21.22
CA VAL A 505 -38.42 4.28 -21.96
C VAL A 505 -39.02 3.25 -21.03
N VAL A 506 -40.28 2.92 -21.26
CA VAL A 506 -40.99 1.79 -20.65
C VAL A 506 -41.25 0.75 -21.74
N ASP A 507 -40.54 -0.39 -21.66
CA ASP A 507 -40.65 -1.45 -22.67
C ASP A 507 -41.35 -2.69 -22.11
N THR A 508 -42.62 -2.87 -22.47
CA THR A 508 -43.47 -4.03 -22.09
C THR A 508 -43.35 -5.16 -23.11
N CYS A 509 -42.15 -5.55 -23.46
CA CYS A 509 -41.84 -6.52 -24.50
C CYS A 509 -42.05 -8.00 -24.10
N GLY A 510 -42.65 -8.28 -22.95
CA GLY A 510 -42.78 -9.64 -22.43
C GLY A 510 -41.47 -10.21 -21.89
N TYR A 511 -40.66 -9.38 -21.24
CA TYR A 511 -39.39 -9.82 -20.62
C TYR A 511 -39.68 -10.88 -19.54
N PRO A 512 -38.77 -11.86 -19.35
CA PRO A 512 -38.99 -12.98 -18.42
C PRO A 512 -39.31 -12.57 -16.97
N GLY A 513 -38.82 -11.42 -16.51
CA GLY A 513 -39.13 -10.85 -15.19
C GLY A 513 -40.50 -10.23 -15.02
N GLY A 514 -41.32 -10.24 -16.08
CA GLY A 514 -42.63 -9.57 -16.12
C GLY A 514 -42.54 -8.13 -16.61
N ASP A 515 -43.70 -7.52 -16.81
CA ASP A 515 -43.80 -6.13 -17.28
C ASP A 515 -43.30 -5.14 -16.20
N PRO A 516 -42.68 -4.04 -16.61
CA PRO A 516 -42.25 -3.00 -15.67
C PRO A 516 -43.45 -2.27 -15.03
N VAL A 517 -43.33 -2.01 -13.74
CA VAL A 517 -44.23 -1.12 -12.98
C VAL A 517 -43.49 0.21 -12.76
N VAL A 518 -44.07 1.31 -13.25
CA VAL A 518 -43.42 2.62 -13.21
C VAL A 518 -44.24 3.60 -12.37
N GLU A 519 -43.58 4.39 -11.54
CA GLU A 519 -44.16 5.50 -10.78
C GLU A 519 -43.25 6.74 -10.97
N ILE A 520 -43.73 7.74 -11.71
CA ILE A 520 -43.06 9.04 -11.86
C ILE A 520 -43.78 10.07 -10.99
N LYS A 521 -43.16 10.47 -9.89
CA LYS A 521 -43.69 11.42 -8.90
C LYS A 521 -43.05 12.81 -9.00
N GLY A 522 -42.01 12.94 -9.79
CA GLY A 522 -41.24 14.17 -9.98
C GLY A 522 -40.10 13.99 -10.96
N GLY A 523 -39.25 15.00 -11.07
CA GLY A 523 -38.10 15.00 -11.98
C GLY A 523 -38.36 15.77 -13.28
N THR A 524 -37.31 15.90 -14.08
CA THR A 524 -37.32 16.57 -15.38
C THR A 524 -36.87 15.60 -16.46
N PHE A 525 -37.69 15.44 -17.50
CA PHE A 525 -37.46 14.51 -18.61
C PHE A 525 -37.29 15.31 -19.90
N LYS A 526 -36.11 15.24 -20.49
CA LYS A 526 -35.76 16.01 -21.70
C LYS A 526 -35.27 15.09 -22.81
N SER A 527 -35.89 15.20 -23.96
CA SER A 527 -35.31 14.71 -25.20
C SER A 527 -35.30 15.85 -26.23
N GLU A 528 -34.23 15.98 -26.98
CA GLU A 528 -34.11 17.00 -28.03
C GLU A 528 -34.77 16.54 -29.33
N ASN A 529 -34.77 15.23 -29.61
CA ASN A 529 -35.14 14.69 -30.92
C ASN A 529 -36.17 13.58 -30.86
N ALA A 530 -36.65 13.20 -29.65
CA ALA A 530 -37.62 12.15 -29.44
C ALA A 530 -38.56 12.50 -28.29
N GLU A 531 -39.18 11.53 -27.60
CA GLU A 531 -40.17 11.77 -26.55
C GLU A 531 -39.49 11.91 -25.18
N ALA A 532 -40.09 12.72 -24.30
CA ALA A 532 -39.72 12.74 -22.89
C ALA A 532 -40.00 11.38 -22.22
N VAL A 533 -41.08 10.71 -22.61
CA VAL A 533 -41.42 9.34 -22.19
C VAL A 533 -41.90 8.55 -23.41
N GLY A 534 -41.17 7.48 -23.73
CA GLY A 534 -41.55 6.51 -24.77
C GLY A 534 -42.11 5.20 -24.16
N SER A 535 -43.12 4.62 -24.77
CA SER A 535 -43.61 3.28 -24.42
C SER A 535 -43.55 2.36 -25.61
N TYR A 536 -43.00 1.17 -25.40
CA TYR A 536 -42.82 0.14 -26.43
C TYR A 536 -43.29 -1.20 -25.91
N PHE A 537 -43.71 -2.10 -26.79
CA PHE A 537 -44.29 -3.39 -26.41
C PHE A 537 -43.76 -4.59 -27.22
N GLY A 538 -42.72 -4.39 -27.99
CA GLY A 538 -42.02 -5.44 -28.73
C GLY A 538 -42.93 -6.28 -29.59
N ASN A 539 -42.89 -7.61 -29.38
CA ASN A 539 -43.70 -8.59 -30.08
C ASN A 539 -45.00 -8.94 -29.31
N THR A 540 -45.29 -8.27 -28.20
CA THR A 540 -46.50 -8.50 -27.42
C THR A 540 -47.65 -7.59 -27.91
N ALA A 541 -48.88 -7.89 -27.50
CA ALA A 541 -49.98 -6.97 -27.75
C ALA A 541 -49.72 -5.64 -27.02
N GLU A 542 -50.12 -4.54 -27.65
CA GLU A 542 -50.04 -3.22 -27.04
C GLU A 542 -50.79 -3.21 -25.70
N LYS A 543 -50.06 -2.81 -24.65
CA LYS A 543 -50.65 -2.61 -23.33
C LYS A 543 -50.83 -1.13 -23.08
N ALA A 544 -52.03 -0.74 -22.70
CA ALA A 544 -52.29 0.64 -22.33
C ALA A 544 -51.54 0.99 -21.04
N LEU A 545 -50.37 1.61 -21.17
CA LEU A 545 -49.62 2.19 -20.07
C LEU A 545 -50.23 3.56 -19.75
N THR A 546 -50.96 3.66 -18.66
CA THR A 546 -51.66 4.90 -18.23
C THR A 546 -51.48 5.08 -16.72
N GLY A 547 -51.60 6.32 -16.25
CA GLY A 547 -51.76 6.59 -14.82
C GLY A 547 -50.51 6.46 -13.98
N PHE A 548 -49.30 6.33 -14.56
CA PHE A 548 -48.07 6.16 -13.78
C PHE A 548 -47.30 7.48 -13.53
N ILE A 549 -47.73 8.61 -14.13
CA ILE A 549 -47.15 9.92 -13.92
C ILE A 549 -48.05 10.77 -13.02
N THR A 550 -47.53 11.16 -11.86
CA THR A 550 -48.21 11.99 -10.86
C THR A 550 -47.48 13.30 -10.58
N GLY A 551 -46.38 13.58 -11.31
CA GLY A 551 -45.62 14.82 -11.20
C GLY A 551 -44.46 14.84 -12.17
N GLY A 552 -43.77 15.99 -12.26
CA GLY A 552 -42.58 16.19 -13.10
C GLY A 552 -42.80 17.15 -14.26
N SER A 553 -41.71 17.45 -14.96
CA SER A 553 -41.64 18.34 -16.13
C SER A 553 -41.08 17.59 -17.32
N PHE A 554 -41.68 17.80 -18.51
CA PHE A 554 -41.44 16.99 -19.70
C PHE A 554 -41.23 17.87 -20.94
N SER A 555 -40.34 17.51 -21.83
CA SER A 555 -40.10 18.19 -23.10
C SER A 555 -41.09 17.84 -24.20
N SER A 556 -41.90 16.77 -24.05
CA SER A 556 -42.99 16.41 -24.91
C SER A 556 -44.24 16.03 -24.09
N ASP A 557 -45.41 15.98 -24.72
CA ASP A 557 -46.71 15.81 -24.04
C ASP A 557 -46.84 14.44 -23.34
N PRO A 558 -46.90 14.39 -21.99
CA PRO A 558 -47.04 13.16 -21.23
C PRO A 558 -48.48 12.80 -20.91
N THR A 559 -49.49 13.49 -21.48
CA THR A 559 -50.91 13.35 -21.12
C THR A 559 -51.39 11.90 -21.18
N LYS A 560 -50.93 11.11 -22.14
CA LYS A 560 -51.24 9.68 -22.29
C LYS A 560 -50.91 8.86 -21.02
N TYR A 561 -49.92 9.31 -20.24
CA TYR A 561 -49.39 8.58 -19.09
C TYR A 561 -49.75 9.19 -17.75
N ALA A 562 -50.37 10.38 -17.75
CA ALA A 562 -50.75 11.06 -16.51
C ALA A 562 -51.89 10.29 -15.78
N ALA A 563 -51.84 10.30 -14.45
CA ALA A 563 -52.86 9.69 -13.62
C ALA A 563 -54.20 10.49 -13.72
N ALA A 564 -55.35 9.83 -13.54
CA ALA A 564 -56.66 10.38 -13.78
C ALA A 564 -56.95 11.70 -13.03
N ASP A 565 -56.45 11.85 -11.80
CA ASP A 565 -56.67 13.04 -10.96
C ASP A 565 -55.54 14.11 -11.16
N TYR A 566 -54.77 13.99 -12.24
CA TYR A 566 -53.67 14.91 -12.54
C TYR A 566 -53.89 15.58 -13.89
N LYS A 567 -53.55 16.84 -13.96
CA LYS A 567 -53.60 17.64 -15.17
C LYS A 567 -52.21 17.92 -15.73
N VAL A 568 -52.16 18.04 -17.05
CA VAL A 568 -50.97 18.49 -17.78
C VAL A 568 -51.18 19.96 -18.12
N THR A 569 -50.22 20.80 -17.74
CA THR A 569 -50.17 22.21 -18.12
C THR A 569 -48.92 22.45 -18.98
N THR A 570 -49.01 23.39 -19.94
CA THR A 570 -47.93 23.71 -20.82
C THR A 570 -47.55 25.17 -20.67
N GLU A 571 -46.29 25.43 -20.41
CA GLU A 571 -45.74 26.79 -20.38
C GLU A 571 -44.37 26.80 -21.07
N ASN A 572 -44.18 27.70 -22.02
CA ASN A 572 -42.94 27.85 -22.81
C ASN A 572 -42.42 26.53 -23.41
N GLY A 573 -43.34 25.65 -23.87
CA GLY A 573 -42.97 24.35 -24.46
C GLY A 573 -42.61 23.25 -23.45
N VAL A 574 -42.75 23.52 -22.16
CA VAL A 574 -42.55 22.53 -21.07
C VAL A 574 -43.90 22.08 -20.58
N PHE A 575 -44.11 20.76 -20.56
CA PHE A 575 -45.27 20.12 -20.02
C PHE A 575 -45.07 19.77 -18.54
N THR A 576 -45.97 20.17 -17.66
CA THR A 576 -45.87 19.90 -16.23
C THR A 576 -47.13 19.13 -15.78
N VAL A 577 -46.91 18.00 -15.08
CA VAL A 577 -47.96 17.18 -14.47
C VAL A 577 -48.12 17.58 -13.01
N SER A 578 -49.36 17.90 -12.60
CA SER A 578 -49.66 18.24 -11.20
C SER A 578 -51.09 17.76 -10.85
N LYS A 579 -51.33 17.55 -9.56
CA LYS A 579 -52.67 17.16 -9.07
C LYS A 579 -53.68 18.23 -9.42
N ASP A 580 -54.85 17.82 -9.87
CA ASP A 580 -55.92 18.78 -10.21
C ASP A 580 -56.36 19.53 -8.95
N GLY A 581 -56.41 20.89 -9.00
CA GLY A 581 -56.64 21.75 -7.84
C GLY A 581 -55.41 22.04 -6.94
N GLY A 582 -54.21 21.53 -7.26
CA GLY A 582 -52.94 21.84 -6.58
C GLY A 582 -52.16 22.97 -7.29
N ASN A 583 -51.35 23.73 -6.54
CA ASN A 583 -50.36 24.61 -7.15
C ASN A 583 -49.30 23.75 -7.88
N PRO A 584 -48.88 24.11 -9.11
CA PRO A 584 -47.80 23.40 -9.78
C PRO A 584 -46.55 23.43 -8.91
N PRO A 585 -45.71 22.38 -8.90
CA PRO A 585 -44.43 22.41 -8.22
C PRO A 585 -43.63 23.60 -8.74
N LYS A 586 -42.98 24.35 -7.83
CA LYS A 586 -42.07 25.43 -8.27
C LYS A 586 -41.01 24.82 -9.19
N THR A 587 -41.12 25.10 -10.48
CA THR A 587 -40.12 24.70 -11.45
C THR A 587 -38.79 25.31 -11.05
N PHE A 588 -37.77 24.48 -10.88
CA PHE A 588 -36.40 24.94 -10.79
C PHE A 588 -36.10 25.74 -12.05
N ASP A 589 -35.56 26.95 -11.87
CA ASP A 589 -35.26 27.90 -12.93
C ASP A 589 -34.48 27.22 -14.08
N ALA A 590 -35.10 27.16 -15.27
CA ALA A 590 -34.47 26.57 -16.47
C ALA A 590 -33.16 27.25 -16.88
N GLY A 591 -32.86 28.44 -16.30
CA GLY A 591 -31.61 29.18 -16.53
C GLY A 591 -30.35 28.49 -16.02
N ILE A 592 -30.41 27.74 -14.88
CA ILE A 592 -29.22 27.11 -14.28
C ILE A 592 -28.80 25.84 -15.05
N ALA A 593 -29.75 25.08 -15.59
CA ALA A 593 -29.43 23.85 -16.34
C ALA A 593 -28.71 24.13 -17.69
N VAL A 594 -29.03 25.26 -18.33
CA VAL A 594 -28.37 25.68 -19.59
C VAL A 594 -26.92 26.14 -19.31
N TYR A 595 -26.66 26.79 -18.16
CA TYR A 595 -25.29 27.17 -17.79
C TYR A 595 -24.43 25.96 -17.39
N GLY A 596 -25.00 24.91 -16.84
CA GLY A 596 -24.26 23.68 -16.48
C GLY A 596 -23.72 22.93 -17.70
N VAL A 597 -24.50 22.79 -18.75
CA VAL A 597 -24.07 22.11 -20.00
C VAL A 597 -23.09 22.98 -20.77
N SER A 598 -23.30 24.32 -20.80
CA SER A 598 -22.37 25.26 -21.44
C SER A 598 -21.03 25.35 -20.70
N ALA A 599 -21.00 25.20 -19.37
CA ALA A 599 -19.77 25.18 -18.59
C ALA A 599 -18.92 23.93 -18.82
N ILE A 600 -19.55 22.76 -19.01
CA ILE A 600 -18.84 21.52 -19.31
C ILE A 600 -18.22 21.56 -20.71
N LEU A 601 -18.93 22.14 -21.71
CA LEU A 601 -18.40 22.33 -23.06
C LEU A 601 -17.31 23.42 -23.10
N SER A 602 -17.36 24.45 -22.25
CA SER A 602 -16.35 25.50 -22.17
C SER A 602 -15.05 25.05 -21.50
N VAL A 603 -15.10 24.15 -20.52
CA VAL A 603 -13.91 23.60 -19.88
C VAL A 603 -13.12 22.67 -20.80
N THR A 604 -13.80 21.88 -21.64
CA THR A 604 -13.13 21.06 -22.66
C THR A 604 -12.57 21.89 -23.81
N GLY A 605 -13.23 23.01 -24.18
CA GLY A 605 -12.74 23.95 -25.19
C GLY A 605 -11.51 24.77 -24.74
N MET A 606 -11.44 25.16 -23.46
CA MET A 606 -10.29 25.91 -22.94
C MET A 606 -9.03 25.05 -22.74
N ALA A 607 -9.17 23.76 -22.45
CA ALA A 607 -8.04 22.83 -22.39
C ALA A 607 -7.37 22.65 -23.77
N TRP A 608 -8.15 22.74 -24.86
CA TRP A 608 -7.62 22.62 -26.21
C TRP A 608 -6.93 23.91 -26.72
N MET A 609 -7.31 25.09 -26.25
CA MET A 609 -6.67 26.37 -26.61
C MET A 609 -5.42 26.67 -25.75
N GLY A 610 -5.29 26.10 -24.56
CA GLY A 610 -4.12 26.26 -23.68
C GLY A 610 -2.85 25.58 -24.19
N SER A 611 -2.98 24.54 -25.03
CA SER A 611 -1.84 23.75 -25.51
C SER A 611 -1.15 24.35 -26.76
N LYS A 612 -1.74 25.34 -27.42
CA LYS A 612 -1.16 25.96 -28.65
C LYS A 612 -0.33 27.24 -28.43
N LYS A 613 -0.14 27.70 -27.17
CA LYS A 613 0.58 28.97 -26.90
C LYS A 613 1.98 28.82 -26.28
N LYS A 614 2.62 27.65 -26.36
CA LYS A 614 3.97 27.44 -25.79
C LYS A 614 5.09 27.20 -26.82
N ASN A 615 4.87 27.40 -28.10
CA ASN A 615 5.95 27.24 -29.10
C ASN A 615 6.09 28.46 -30.03
N THR A 616 6.43 29.61 -29.49
CA THR A 616 7.02 30.71 -30.30
C THR A 616 7.71 31.72 -29.35
N TYR A 617 8.91 31.39 -28.88
CA TYR A 617 9.95 32.35 -28.51
C TYR A 617 11.26 31.59 -28.25
N ALA A 618 11.94 31.24 -29.33
CA ALA A 618 13.37 30.96 -29.30
C ALA A 618 13.94 31.33 -30.66
N GLY A 619 14.70 32.41 -30.69
CA GLY A 619 15.49 32.73 -31.90
C GLY A 619 15.59 34.20 -32.23
N LYS A 620 16.44 34.94 -31.50
CA LYS A 620 17.27 36.00 -32.08
C LYS A 620 18.44 36.30 -31.13
N ARG A 621 19.58 35.65 -31.36
CA ARG A 621 20.88 36.16 -30.95
C ARG A 621 21.24 37.30 -31.92
N LEU A 622 21.55 38.43 -31.40
CA LEU A 622 22.31 39.47 -32.05
C LEU A 622 23.75 39.46 -31.52
N THR A 623 24.65 39.30 -32.45
CA THR A 623 26.09 39.51 -32.34
C THR A 623 26.41 40.98 -32.02
N LYS A 624 27.16 41.20 -30.97
CA LYS A 624 28.42 41.96 -30.98
C LYS A 624 29.16 41.68 -29.68
#